data_50498d23ab23cf6871d4b3d773fd977f
#
_entry.id   50498d23ab23cf6871d4b3d773fd977f
#
_cell.length_a   1.000
_cell.length_b   1.000
_cell.length_c   1.000
_cell.angle_alpha   90.00
_cell.angle_beta   90.00
_cell.angle_gamma   90.00
#
_symmetry.space_group_name_H-M   'P 1'
#
loop_
_entity.id
_entity.type
_entity.pdbx_description
1 polymer ?
#
loop_
_entity_poly.entity_id
_entity_poly.type
_entity_poly.pdbx_seq_one_letter_code
_entity_poly.pdbx_strand_id
1 'polypeptide(L)'
;MRKLQHIPIPKTTISGTIFFIPATQFVLCLIIAETTYPSYSVSANYISDLDIEPSAIIFNASVFTLGILTLAATLLQRHNQNQKTLNILLILMAVAAMGVGVFTKDYTIPHGVVSSAAFFFAALSAITSHKTLPKTLGKISIVLGAMTLTALALFTAGMLTSGSITSTTAYNSAFYLGLGPGGMERMIVYPALTWLT
;
A
#
# COMPACT_ATOMS: atom_id res chain seq x y z
N MET A 1 -31.33 -20.31 -32.98
CA MET A 1 -30.76 -19.27 -32.08
C MET A 1 -30.47 -19.89 -30.74
N ARG A 2 -29.20 -20.12 -30.40
CA ARG A 2 -28.77 -20.63 -29.07
C ARG A 2 -28.92 -19.49 -28.05
N LYS A 3 -29.84 -19.61 -27.10
CA LYS A 3 -29.92 -18.69 -25.95
C LYS A 3 -28.59 -18.74 -25.20
N LEU A 4 -27.84 -17.63 -25.16
CA LEU A 4 -26.69 -17.47 -24.29
C LEU A 4 -27.20 -17.65 -22.85
N GLN A 5 -26.82 -18.77 -22.23
CA GLN A 5 -27.08 -19.00 -20.81
C GLN A 5 -26.25 -17.97 -20.05
N HIS A 6 -26.95 -17.12 -19.31
CA HIS A 6 -26.34 -16.16 -18.38
C HIS A 6 -25.71 -16.98 -17.23
N ILE A 7 -24.41 -17.27 -17.34
CA ILE A 7 -23.66 -17.93 -16.26
C ILE A 7 -23.47 -16.86 -15.16
N PRO A 8 -24.09 -17.01 -13.99
CA PRO A 8 -23.90 -16.03 -12.92
C PRO A 8 -22.44 -16.06 -12.45
N ILE A 9 -21.78 -14.90 -12.54
CA ILE A 9 -20.40 -14.74 -12.05
C ILE A 9 -20.42 -14.94 -10.53
N PRO A 10 -19.61 -15.88 -9.96
CA PRO A 10 -19.55 -16.09 -8.53
C PRO A 10 -19.19 -14.80 -7.79
N LYS A 11 -19.87 -14.51 -6.69
CA LYS A 11 -19.61 -13.30 -5.87
C LYS A 11 -18.14 -13.20 -5.42
N THR A 12 -17.48 -14.32 -5.22
CA THR A 12 -16.03 -14.41 -4.88
C THR A 12 -15.13 -13.91 -6.00
N THR A 13 -15.50 -14.12 -7.27
CA THR A 13 -14.73 -13.63 -8.44
C THR A 13 -14.86 -12.11 -8.56
N ILE A 14 -16.07 -11.57 -8.36
CA ILE A 14 -16.29 -10.11 -8.36
C ILE A 14 -15.45 -9.46 -7.26
N SER A 15 -15.39 -10.08 -6.09
CA SER A 15 -14.66 -9.61 -4.92
C SER A 15 -13.15 -9.48 -5.18
N GLY A 16 -12.51 -10.51 -5.71
CA GLY A 16 -11.08 -10.46 -6.04
C GLY A 16 -10.75 -9.38 -7.08
N THR A 17 -11.56 -9.29 -8.15
CA THR A 17 -11.36 -8.28 -9.19
C THR A 17 -11.44 -6.86 -8.66
N ILE A 18 -12.32 -6.59 -7.68
CA ILE A 18 -12.48 -5.25 -7.10
C ILE A 18 -11.23 -4.81 -6.32
N PHE A 19 -10.49 -5.71 -5.68
CA PHE A 19 -9.23 -5.35 -5.02
C PHE A 19 -8.04 -5.26 -5.99
N PHE A 20 -8.07 -6.01 -7.09
CA PHE A 20 -7.03 -5.95 -8.11
C PHE A 20 -6.93 -4.57 -8.78
N ILE A 21 -8.08 -3.94 -9.07
CA ILE A 21 -8.13 -2.63 -9.75
C ILE A 21 -7.38 -1.54 -8.99
N PRO A 22 -7.64 -1.27 -7.70
CA PRO A 22 -6.96 -0.22 -6.95
C PRO A 22 -5.45 -0.43 -6.86
N ALA A 23 -4.98 -1.65 -6.64
CA ALA A 23 -3.56 -1.94 -6.58
C ALA A 23 -2.88 -1.72 -7.94
N THR A 24 -3.48 -2.23 -9.02
CA THR A 24 -2.92 -2.10 -10.38
C THR A 24 -2.88 -0.65 -10.84
N GLN A 25 -3.97 0.13 -10.64
CA GLN A 25 -3.98 1.54 -11.03
C GLN A 25 -2.91 2.33 -10.27
N PHE A 26 -2.73 2.06 -8.96
CA PHE A 26 -1.72 2.74 -8.17
C PHE A 26 -0.31 2.44 -8.69
N VAL A 27 0.02 1.17 -8.99
CA VAL A 27 1.33 0.79 -9.54
C VAL A 27 1.59 1.48 -10.88
N LEU A 28 0.60 1.52 -11.79
CA LEU A 28 0.75 2.19 -13.08
C LEU A 28 0.95 3.70 -12.92
N CYS A 29 0.18 4.34 -12.05
CA CYS A 29 0.33 5.77 -11.76
C CYS A 29 1.66 6.07 -11.05
N LEU A 30 2.14 5.17 -10.18
CA LEU A 30 3.45 5.30 -9.54
C LEU A 30 4.57 5.33 -10.58
N ILE A 31 4.56 4.40 -11.54
CA ILE A 31 5.54 4.36 -12.64
C ILE A 31 5.50 5.67 -13.46
N ILE A 32 4.29 6.18 -13.77
CA ILE A 32 4.16 7.46 -14.49
C ILE A 32 4.69 8.62 -13.63
N ALA A 33 4.36 8.67 -12.34
CA ALA A 33 4.85 9.70 -11.44
C ALA A 33 6.39 9.72 -11.36
N GLU A 34 7.02 8.54 -11.26
CA GLU A 34 8.49 8.39 -11.28
C GLU A 34 9.11 8.96 -12.55
N THR A 35 8.47 8.78 -13.72
CA THR A 35 8.99 9.32 -14.99
C THR A 35 8.82 10.83 -15.12
N THR A 36 7.89 11.43 -14.40
CA THR A 36 7.66 12.89 -14.42
C THR A 36 8.53 13.67 -13.43
N TYR A 37 9.15 12.97 -12.47
CA TYR A 37 10.01 13.61 -11.48
C TYR A 37 11.47 13.69 -11.98
N PRO A 38 12.06 14.89 -12.16
CA PRO A 38 13.41 15.03 -12.69
C PRO A 38 14.46 14.35 -11.82
N SER A 39 15.34 13.57 -12.45
CA SER A 39 16.45 12.87 -11.79
C SER A 39 16.01 11.91 -10.67
N TYR A 40 14.79 11.38 -10.74
CA TYR A 40 14.30 10.43 -9.76
C TYR A 40 15.17 9.18 -9.68
N SER A 41 15.57 8.82 -8.48
CA SER A 41 16.32 7.60 -8.19
C SER A 41 15.50 6.66 -7.30
N VAL A 42 15.17 5.49 -7.79
CA VAL A 42 14.41 4.46 -7.06
C VAL A 42 15.02 4.10 -5.70
N SER A 43 16.35 4.16 -5.59
CA SER A 43 17.07 3.87 -4.35
C SER A 43 17.15 5.09 -3.42
N ALA A 44 17.45 6.27 -3.99
CA ALA A 44 17.70 7.48 -3.22
C ALA A 44 16.43 8.22 -2.80
N ASN A 45 15.44 8.28 -3.70
CA ASN A 45 14.20 9.01 -3.45
C ASN A 45 13.14 8.11 -2.80
N TYR A 46 12.47 8.67 -1.80
CA TYR A 46 11.26 8.04 -1.26
C TYR A 46 10.16 7.97 -2.32
N ILE A 47 9.26 7.00 -2.19
CA ILE A 47 8.01 7.02 -2.96
C ILE A 47 7.21 8.28 -2.61
N SER A 48 7.24 8.69 -1.34
CA SER A 48 6.59 9.90 -0.87
C SER A 48 7.20 11.21 -1.39
N ASP A 49 8.39 11.20 -2.02
CA ASP A 49 8.90 12.37 -2.74
C ASP A 49 8.02 12.72 -3.95
N LEU A 50 7.27 11.74 -4.46
CA LEU A 50 6.38 11.93 -5.60
C LEU A 50 5.07 12.66 -5.25
N ASP A 51 4.78 12.88 -3.97
CA ASP A 51 3.57 13.58 -3.52
C ASP A 51 3.70 15.11 -3.55
N ILE A 52 4.86 15.61 -3.99
CA ILE A 52 5.15 17.03 -4.25
C ILE A 52 5.43 17.25 -5.73
N GLU A 53 5.46 18.54 -6.15
CA GLU A 53 5.75 18.92 -7.54
C GLU A 53 7.01 18.23 -8.10
N PRO A 54 7.01 17.78 -9.39
CA PRO A 54 5.95 17.93 -10.41
C PRO A 54 4.98 16.73 -10.49
N SER A 55 5.22 15.64 -9.79
CA SER A 55 4.45 14.38 -9.85
C SER A 55 3.22 14.35 -8.94
N ALA A 56 3.05 15.37 -8.10
CA ALA A 56 2.07 15.43 -7.01
C ALA A 56 0.64 15.05 -7.43
N ILE A 57 0.14 15.58 -8.53
CA ILE A 57 -1.25 15.33 -8.97
C ILE A 57 -1.45 13.86 -9.28
N ILE A 58 -0.50 13.23 -10.01
CA ILE A 58 -0.58 11.83 -10.41
C ILE A 58 -0.51 10.93 -9.19
N PHE A 59 0.49 11.17 -8.34
CA PHE A 59 0.71 10.35 -7.16
C PHE A 59 -0.44 10.48 -6.15
N ASN A 60 -0.77 11.71 -5.74
CA ASN A 60 -1.78 11.95 -4.70
C ASN A 60 -3.17 11.49 -5.13
N ALA A 61 -3.58 11.76 -6.39
CA ALA A 61 -4.83 11.25 -6.92
C ALA A 61 -4.85 9.72 -6.96
N SER A 62 -3.73 9.06 -7.29
CA SER A 62 -3.67 7.61 -7.39
C SER A 62 -3.76 6.91 -6.03
N VAL A 63 -3.06 7.41 -5.01
CA VAL A 63 -3.13 6.82 -3.67
C VAL A 63 -4.47 7.11 -2.99
N PHE A 64 -5.06 8.29 -3.23
CA PHE A 64 -6.41 8.60 -2.77
C PHE A 64 -7.45 7.66 -3.41
N THR A 65 -7.33 7.42 -4.72
CA THR A 65 -8.18 6.47 -5.47
C THR A 65 -7.98 5.04 -4.97
N LEU A 66 -6.74 4.61 -4.68
CA LEU A 66 -6.46 3.32 -4.04
C LEU A 66 -7.27 3.18 -2.74
N GLY A 67 -7.28 4.20 -1.90
CA GLY A 67 -8.04 4.21 -0.64
C GLY A 67 -9.54 4.12 -0.87
N ILE A 68 -10.12 4.96 -1.75
CA ILE A 68 -11.56 4.95 -2.06
C ILE A 68 -12.01 3.57 -2.59
N LEU A 69 -11.30 3.04 -3.58
CA LEU A 69 -11.68 1.77 -4.21
C LEU A 69 -11.54 0.60 -3.24
N THR A 70 -10.49 0.60 -2.39
CA THR A 70 -10.32 -0.41 -1.34
C THR A 70 -11.44 -0.32 -0.30
N LEU A 71 -11.83 0.88 0.11
CA LEU A 71 -12.96 1.09 1.02
C LEU A 71 -14.26 0.57 0.42
N ALA A 72 -14.55 0.94 -0.84
CA ALA A 72 -15.74 0.48 -1.55
C ALA A 72 -15.76 -1.05 -1.66
N ALA A 73 -14.63 -1.68 -2.06
CA ALA A 73 -14.50 -3.12 -2.14
C ALA A 73 -14.80 -3.80 -0.79
N THR A 74 -14.23 -3.26 0.30
CA THR A 74 -14.43 -3.79 1.65
C THR A 74 -15.89 -3.67 2.09
N LEU A 75 -16.54 -2.53 1.81
CA LEU A 75 -17.94 -2.32 2.17
C LEU A 75 -18.89 -3.23 1.39
N LEU A 76 -18.59 -3.55 0.14
CA LEU A 76 -19.35 -4.51 -0.66
C LEU A 76 -19.23 -5.94 -0.14
N GLN A 77 -18.08 -6.30 0.44
CA GLN A 77 -17.82 -7.65 0.97
C GLN A 77 -18.27 -7.87 2.42
N ARG A 78 -18.54 -6.81 3.19
CA ARG A 78 -18.71 -6.86 4.66
C ARG A 78 -19.85 -7.73 5.18
N HIS A 79 -20.69 -8.30 4.31
CA HIS A 79 -21.78 -9.20 4.71
C HIS A 79 -21.32 -10.51 5.38
N ASN A 80 -20.04 -10.87 5.28
CA ASN A 80 -19.51 -12.07 5.92
C ASN A 80 -19.08 -11.77 7.36
N GLN A 81 -19.87 -12.18 8.34
CA GLN A 81 -19.62 -11.99 9.78
C GLN A 81 -18.29 -12.61 10.25
N ASN A 82 -17.83 -13.68 9.59
CA ASN A 82 -16.56 -14.34 9.93
C ASN A 82 -15.32 -13.52 9.59
N GLN A 83 -15.47 -12.39 8.90
CA GLN A 83 -14.37 -11.53 8.45
C GLN A 83 -14.35 -10.14 9.11
N LYS A 84 -15.05 -9.97 10.22
CA LYS A 84 -15.23 -8.67 10.88
C LYS A 84 -13.90 -7.97 11.17
N THR A 85 -12.91 -8.68 11.72
CA THR A 85 -11.59 -8.12 12.03
C THR A 85 -10.87 -7.68 10.76
N LEU A 86 -10.85 -8.50 9.72
CA LEU A 86 -10.24 -8.18 8.42
C LEU A 86 -10.91 -6.94 7.81
N ASN A 87 -12.24 -6.87 7.83
CA ASN A 87 -12.96 -5.72 7.27
C ASN A 87 -12.63 -4.41 8.01
N ILE A 88 -12.51 -4.45 9.34
CA ILE A 88 -12.10 -3.27 10.14
C ILE A 88 -10.68 -2.83 9.75
N LEU A 89 -9.73 -3.76 9.66
CA LEU A 89 -8.35 -3.46 9.28
C LEU A 89 -8.27 -2.88 7.87
N LEU A 90 -9.01 -3.43 6.91
CA LEU A 90 -9.10 -2.92 5.53
C LEU A 90 -9.71 -1.51 5.47
N ILE A 91 -10.73 -1.22 6.27
CA ILE A 91 -11.32 0.13 6.36
C ILE A 91 -10.28 1.12 6.92
N LEU A 92 -9.58 0.76 8.00
CA LEU A 92 -8.54 1.61 8.58
C LEU A 92 -7.39 1.85 7.60
N MET A 93 -6.93 0.82 6.89
CA MET A 93 -5.95 0.94 5.82
C MET A 93 -6.42 1.89 4.71
N ALA A 94 -7.65 1.71 4.24
CA ALA A 94 -8.21 2.52 3.15
C ALA A 94 -8.35 3.99 3.53
N VAL A 95 -8.84 4.29 4.74
CA VAL A 95 -8.92 5.67 5.26
C VAL A 95 -7.53 6.29 5.41
N ALA A 96 -6.56 5.52 5.92
CA ALA A 96 -5.19 5.99 6.04
C ALA A 96 -4.54 6.24 4.66
N ALA A 97 -4.77 5.39 3.66
CA ALA A 97 -4.31 5.60 2.28
C ALA A 97 -4.93 6.87 1.65
N MET A 98 -6.23 7.13 1.87
CA MET A 98 -6.81 8.42 1.46
C MET A 98 -6.12 9.60 2.17
N GLY A 99 -5.77 9.43 3.45
CA GLY A 99 -5.01 10.43 4.21
C GLY A 99 -3.65 10.73 3.59
N VAL A 100 -2.92 9.72 3.07
CA VAL A 100 -1.64 9.91 2.35
C VAL A 100 -1.84 10.80 1.12
N GLY A 101 -2.92 10.61 0.36
CA GLY A 101 -3.22 11.44 -0.81
C GLY A 101 -3.64 12.89 -0.49
N VAL A 102 -3.99 13.17 0.77
CA VAL A 102 -4.41 14.51 1.23
C VAL A 102 -3.27 15.23 1.96
N PHE A 103 -2.59 14.53 2.87
CA PHE A 103 -1.46 15.07 3.63
C PHE A 103 -0.17 14.72 2.92
N THR A 104 0.33 15.65 2.11
CA THR A 104 1.59 15.51 1.40
C THR A 104 2.79 15.55 2.37
N LYS A 105 3.96 15.14 1.89
CA LYS A 105 5.22 15.12 2.66
C LYS A 105 5.56 16.47 3.30
N ASP A 106 5.07 17.58 2.73
CA ASP A 106 5.21 18.92 3.31
C ASP A 106 4.58 19.02 4.70
N TYR A 107 3.53 18.24 4.95
CA TYR A 107 2.92 18.07 6.28
C TYR A 107 3.56 16.88 6.99
N THR A 108 4.84 16.96 7.30
CA THR A 108 5.69 15.85 7.79
C THR A 108 5.03 14.96 8.85
N ILE A 109 4.44 15.53 9.90
CA ILE A 109 3.83 14.76 10.99
C ILE A 109 2.52 14.09 10.54
N PRO A 110 1.52 14.80 9.99
CA PRO A 110 0.30 14.15 9.48
C PRO A 110 0.61 13.08 8.43
N HIS A 111 1.50 13.36 7.46
CA HIS A 111 1.91 12.41 6.43
C HIS A 111 2.51 11.14 7.05
N GLY A 112 3.47 11.29 7.96
CA GLY A 112 4.12 10.17 8.64
C GLY A 112 3.14 9.30 9.44
N VAL A 113 2.15 9.91 10.08
CA VAL A 113 1.10 9.18 10.83
C VAL A 113 0.20 8.39 9.88
N VAL A 114 -0.34 9.02 8.83
CA VAL A 114 -1.27 8.33 7.92
C VAL A 114 -0.56 7.27 7.07
N SER A 115 0.67 7.50 6.60
CA SER A 115 1.43 6.52 5.84
C SER A 115 1.83 5.31 6.71
N SER A 116 2.33 5.54 7.92
CA SER A 116 2.61 4.45 8.87
C SER A 116 1.35 3.64 9.20
N ALA A 117 0.21 4.31 9.41
CA ALA A 117 -1.05 3.64 9.66
C ALA A 117 -1.51 2.82 8.45
N ALA A 118 -1.42 3.35 7.22
CA ALA A 118 -1.77 2.65 6.00
C ALA A 118 -0.98 1.34 5.87
N PHE A 119 0.33 1.37 6.01
CA PHE A 119 1.19 0.20 5.90
C PHE A 119 1.00 -0.79 7.05
N PHE A 120 0.86 -0.30 8.27
CA PHE A 120 0.61 -1.15 9.44
C PHE A 120 -0.70 -1.92 9.30
N PHE A 121 -1.79 -1.25 8.95
CA PHE A 121 -3.08 -1.90 8.75
C PHE A 121 -3.11 -2.79 7.49
N ALA A 122 -2.38 -2.45 6.42
CA ALA A 122 -2.21 -3.32 5.27
C ALA A 122 -1.55 -4.65 5.68
N ALA A 123 -0.45 -4.58 6.41
CA ALA A 123 0.27 -5.76 6.88
C ALA A 123 -0.57 -6.63 7.83
N LEU A 124 -1.29 -6.02 8.77
CA LEU A 124 -2.20 -6.76 9.65
C LEU A 124 -3.37 -7.38 8.88
N SER A 125 -3.89 -6.69 7.86
CA SER A 125 -4.92 -7.22 6.97
C SER A 125 -4.40 -8.45 6.21
N ALA A 126 -3.18 -8.37 5.66
CA ALA A 126 -2.52 -9.47 4.98
C ALA A 126 -2.38 -10.68 5.92
N ILE A 127 -1.83 -10.48 7.12
CA ILE A 127 -1.67 -11.56 8.10
C ILE A 127 -3.04 -12.14 8.50
N THR A 128 -4.03 -11.30 8.77
CA THR A 128 -5.36 -11.74 9.22
C THR A 128 -6.12 -12.51 8.14
N SER A 129 -5.92 -12.16 6.87
CA SER A 129 -6.61 -12.78 5.73
C SER A 129 -6.26 -14.28 5.55
N HIS A 130 -5.18 -14.78 6.16
CA HIS A 130 -4.83 -16.21 6.09
C HIS A 130 -5.96 -17.14 6.56
N LYS A 131 -6.84 -16.65 7.45
CA LYS A 131 -7.98 -17.40 7.98
C LYS A 131 -9.10 -17.62 6.96
N THR A 132 -9.12 -16.81 5.91
CA THR A 132 -10.18 -16.78 4.89
C THR A 132 -9.72 -17.24 3.52
N LEU A 133 -8.41 -17.38 3.33
CA LEU A 133 -7.77 -17.79 2.09
C LEU A 133 -7.49 -19.31 2.06
N PRO A 134 -7.40 -19.92 0.88
CA PRO A 134 -6.89 -21.26 0.72
C PRO A 134 -5.49 -21.40 1.36
N LYS A 135 -5.15 -22.58 1.89
CA LYS A 135 -3.97 -22.82 2.73
C LYS A 135 -2.66 -22.27 2.14
N THR A 136 -2.46 -22.43 0.83
CA THR A 136 -1.24 -21.91 0.14
C THR A 136 -1.24 -20.39 0.10
N LEU A 137 -2.33 -19.77 -0.36
CA LEU A 137 -2.47 -18.31 -0.41
C LEU A 137 -2.41 -17.69 0.99
N GLY A 138 -2.99 -18.36 1.99
CA GLY A 138 -2.91 -17.90 3.38
C GLY A 138 -1.47 -17.86 3.92
N LYS A 139 -0.61 -18.82 3.54
CA LYS A 139 0.82 -18.77 3.88
C LYS A 139 1.53 -17.61 3.19
N ILE A 140 1.28 -17.41 1.90
CA ILE A 140 1.84 -16.29 1.13
C ILE A 140 1.42 -14.96 1.76
N SER A 141 0.16 -14.82 2.11
CA SER A 141 -0.41 -13.64 2.76
C SER A 141 0.29 -13.31 4.09
N ILE A 142 0.57 -14.32 4.94
CA ILE A 142 1.35 -14.13 6.17
C ILE A 142 2.76 -13.63 5.85
N VAL A 143 3.43 -14.23 4.86
CA VAL A 143 4.80 -13.84 4.47
C VAL A 143 4.81 -12.39 3.98
N LEU A 144 3.90 -12.00 3.09
CA LEU A 144 3.81 -10.64 2.56
C LEU A 144 3.53 -9.61 3.68
N GLY A 145 2.60 -9.92 4.58
CA GLY A 145 2.32 -9.06 5.73
C GLY A 145 3.51 -8.95 6.70
N ALA A 146 4.22 -10.05 6.96
CA ALA A 146 5.42 -10.03 7.79
C ALA A 146 6.57 -9.23 7.13
N MET A 147 6.76 -9.36 5.81
CA MET A 147 7.72 -8.55 5.06
C MET A 147 7.41 -7.06 5.18
N THR A 148 6.15 -6.66 4.98
CA THR A 148 5.70 -5.27 5.14
C THR A 148 5.99 -4.74 6.54
N LEU A 149 5.65 -5.49 7.61
CA LEU A 149 5.92 -5.05 8.99
C LEU A 149 7.42 -4.95 9.29
N THR A 150 8.21 -5.92 8.85
CA THR A 150 9.66 -5.91 9.07
C THR A 150 10.29 -4.74 8.35
N ALA A 151 9.93 -4.50 7.08
CA ALA A 151 10.41 -3.37 6.30
C ALA A 151 9.99 -2.03 6.93
N LEU A 152 8.75 -1.91 7.41
CA LEU A 152 8.26 -0.72 8.11
C LEU A 152 9.06 -0.45 9.40
N ALA A 153 9.35 -1.47 10.18
CA ALA A 153 10.15 -1.34 11.40
C ALA A 153 11.59 -0.90 11.08
N LEU A 154 12.23 -1.51 10.08
CA LEU A 154 13.58 -1.14 9.64
C LEU A 154 13.62 0.28 9.06
N PHE A 155 12.63 0.63 8.25
CA PHE A 155 12.50 1.98 7.69
C PHE A 155 12.38 3.04 8.79
N THR A 156 11.50 2.80 9.77
CA THR A 156 11.31 3.70 10.91
C THR A 156 12.58 3.81 11.76
N ALA A 157 13.27 2.69 12.02
CA ALA A 157 14.55 2.67 12.74
C ALA A 157 15.62 3.46 11.96
N GLY A 158 15.66 3.32 10.64
CA GLY A 158 16.55 4.09 9.76
C GLY A 158 16.31 5.59 9.85
N MET A 159 15.05 6.01 9.84
CA MET A 159 14.67 7.42 9.99
C MET A 159 15.06 7.99 11.36
N LEU A 160 14.74 7.26 12.43
CA LEU A 160 15.03 7.71 13.81
C LEU A 160 16.52 7.81 14.10
N THR A 161 17.32 6.88 13.60
CA THR A 161 18.78 6.85 13.84
C THR A 161 19.56 7.84 12.98
N SER A 162 19.01 8.24 11.83
CA SER A 162 19.65 9.22 10.93
C SER A 162 19.52 10.67 11.43
N GLY A 163 18.73 10.91 12.46
CA GLY A 163 18.59 12.24 13.10
C GLY A 163 17.89 13.29 12.27
N SER A 164 17.39 12.95 11.07
CA SER A 164 16.65 13.90 10.22
C SER A 164 15.81 13.22 9.15
N ILE A 165 14.57 13.60 9.11
CA ILE A 165 13.62 13.27 8.05
C ILE A 165 14.03 13.95 6.70
N THR A 166 14.99 14.88 6.72
CA THR A 166 15.34 15.75 5.58
C THR A 166 16.82 15.71 5.17
N SER A 167 17.67 14.87 5.80
CA SER A 167 19.10 14.92 5.51
C SER A 167 19.59 13.79 4.60
N THR A 168 20.54 14.12 3.73
CA THR A 168 21.31 13.19 2.88
C THR A 168 22.04 12.08 3.68
N THR A 169 22.22 12.25 4.98
CA THR A 169 22.77 11.23 5.89
C THR A 169 21.84 10.03 6.11
N ALA A 170 20.53 10.19 5.90
CA ALA A 170 19.57 9.07 5.98
C ALA A 170 19.86 7.97 4.94
N TYR A 171 20.48 8.34 3.80
CA TYR A 171 20.79 7.39 2.73
C TYR A 171 21.68 6.23 3.16
N ASN A 172 22.59 6.43 4.09
CA ASN A 172 23.61 5.46 4.51
C ASN A 172 23.24 4.69 5.79
N SER A 173 21.99 4.70 6.23
CA SER A 173 21.58 3.93 7.41
C SER A 173 21.74 2.42 7.17
N ALA A 174 22.41 1.74 8.10
CA ALA A 174 22.55 0.27 8.09
C ALA A 174 21.18 -0.44 8.07
N PHE A 175 20.13 0.20 8.62
CA PHE A 175 18.77 -0.33 8.63
C PHE A 175 18.14 -0.39 7.23
N TYR A 176 18.69 0.32 6.24
CA TYR A 176 18.20 0.24 4.86
C TYR A 176 18.84 -0.91 4.06
N LEU A 177 19.70 -1.71 4.68
CA LEU A 177 20.28 -2.95 4.13
C LEU A 177 20.94 -2.74 2.73
N GLY A 178 21.49 -1.57 2.47
CA GLY A 178 22.07 -1.20 1.18
C GLY A 178 21.08 -0.85 0.07
N LEU A 179 19.77 -0.92 0.33
CA LEU A 179 18.72 -0.59 -0.66
C LEU A 179 18.52 0.92 -0.83
N GLY A 180 19.01 1.71 0.14
CA GLY A 180 18.68 3.12 0.28
C GLY A 180 17.27 3.35 0.83
N PRO A 181 16.92 4.61 1.15
CA PRO A 181 15.63 4.95 1.74
C PRO A 181 14.45 4.61 0.82
N GLY A 182 14.56 4.93 -0.47
CA GLY A 182 13.51 4.64 -1.43
C GLY A 182 13.32 3.15 -1.70
N GLY A 183 14.43 2.39 -1.76
CA GLY A 183 14.36 0.93 -1.89
C GLY A 183 13.70 0.28 -0.67
N MET A 184 14.01 0.76 0.55
CA MET A 184 13.38 0.23 1.75
C MET A 184 11.89 0.58 1.83
N GLU A 185 11.48 1.78 1.41
CA GLU A 185 10.06 2.13 1.34
C GLU A 185 9.30 1.23 0.35
N ARG A 186 9.92 0.85 -0.78
CA ARG A 186 9.34 -0.12 -1.73
C ARG A 186 9.19 -1.52 -1.13
N MET A 187 10.08 -1.91 -0.24
CA MET A 187 9.95 -3.18 0.51
C MET A 187 8.75 -3.16 1.49
N ILE A 188 8.22 -1.99 1.82
CA ILE A 188 6.95 -1.86 2.55
C ILE A 188 5.78 -1.95 1.57
N VAL A 189 5.83 -1.15 0.50
CA VAL A 189 4.72 -0.91 -0.42
C VAL A 189 4.40 -2.13 -1.29
N TYR A 190 5.42 -2.73 -1.93
CA TYR A 190 5.19 -3.77 -2.93
C TYR A 190 4.63 -5.08 -2.34
N PRO A 191 5.10 -5.59 -1.19
CA PRO A 191 4.45 -6.76 -0.60
C PRO A 191 2.99 -6.49 -0.21
N ALA A 192 2.68 -5.28 0.30
CA ALA A 192 1.31 -4.89 0.64
C ALA A 192 0.40 -4.83 -0.60
N LEU A 193 0.87 -4.24 -1.70
CA LEU A 193 0.14 -4.20 -2.97
C LEU A 193 -0.01 -5.58 -3.60
N THR A 194 1.04 -6.42 -3.57
CA THR A 194 1.00 -7.79 -4.08
C THR A 194 -0.02 -8.63 -3.31
N TRP A 195 -0.12 -8.43 -2.00
CA TRP A 195 -1.15 -9.11 -1.22
C TRP A 195 -2.57 -8.64 -1.59
N LEU A 196 -2.75 -7.36 -1.91
CA LEU A 196 -4.06 -6.80 -2.24
C LEU A 196 -4.61 -7.33 -3.59
N THR A 197 -3.73 -7.81 -4.50
CA THR A 197 -4.10 -8.41 -5.80
C THR A 197 -4.46 -9.88 -5.69
#